data_beab54d94e024dcbf16f7398aee165b0
#
_entry.id   beab54d94e024dcbf16f7398aee165b0
#
_cell.length_a   1.000
_cell.length_b   1.000
_cell.length_c   1.000
_cell.angle_alpha   90.00
_cell.angle_beta   90.00
_cell.angle_gamma   90.00
#
_symmetry.space_group_name_H-M   'P 1'
#
loop_
_entity.id
_entity.type
_entity.pdbx_description
1 polymer ?
#
loop_
_entity_poly.entity_id
_entity_poly.type
_entity_poly.pdbx_seq_one_letter_code
_entity_poly.pdbx_strand_id
1 'polypeptide(L)'
;MKKNLLAFMLSALFATSSAQAVEVLAIGSLNGFAHDLSSQTAGALENGVAGNLLGGLGSGFAWAGGNTFIATPDRGPNATAFNPLVDDTASYINRYQTLKMNLVANQSGSNFAFSLTPSLSKTTLLSSSTALTYGSGAMGTGSVNGTTYSLGNGAPALNAINNTYYFTGRSDNFNPALGSSNSNNARFDPEGVRVSNDGKSVFISDEYGPYIYQFDRATGRRIQAFELPANLAVSKLSSQGATEISTNASGRVANKGMEGLALTPDGKTLVGIMQAPLAQDSNKSLRIVTIDIATKVTHEYAYKLTTGSGVSEITALNDHQFLVDERDGKGLGDGSTAVAKQIFKIDLSNAQDVSNMKGDLSSKAVSKTLFIDLVAKLGEKGISASQVPAKIEGMAFGQDVMVNGVNTHTLYIANDNDFLPSLAGDNKFYVFGVTDADLAKVGATYTAQALPAVPEPETYAMMGLGMLMLGAMARRRK
;
A
#
# COMPACT_ATOMS: atom_id res chain seq x y z
N MET A 1 -29.21 -45.29 -63.03
CA MET A 1 -29.16 -45.14 -61.55
C MET A 1 -27.97 -44.27 -61.19
N LYS A 2 -28.21 -42.97 -60.91
CA LYS A 2 -27.18 -42.00 -60.47
C LYS A 2 -27.30 -41.86 -58.97
N LYS A 3 -26.24 -42.21 -58.23
CA LYS A 3 -26.18 -42.02 -56.80
C LYS A 3 -25.62 -40.60 -56.50
N ASN A 4 -26.45 -39.76 -55.93
CA ASN A 4 -26.00 -38.42 -55.40
C ASN A 4 -25.35 -38.62 -54.04
N LEU A 5 -24.07 -38.25 -53.94
CA LEU A 5 -23.31 -38.16 -52.69
C LEU A 5 -23.48 -36.74 -52.16
N LEU A 6 -24.21 -36.59 -51.06
CA LEU A 6 -24.35 -35.30 -50.34
C LEU A 6 -23.19 -35.17 -49.38
N ALA A 7 -22.25 -34.29 -49.67
CA ALA A 7 -21.17 -33.94 -48.74
C ALA A 7 -21.66 -32.88 -47.72
N PHE A 8 -21.75 -33.26 -46.45
CA PHE A 8 -21.96 -32.30 -45.34
C PHE A 8 -20.62 -31.64 -45.01
N MET A 9 -20.45 -30.37 -45.37
CA MET A 9 -19.37 -29.56 -44.82
C MET A 9 -19.75 -29.09 -43.41
N LEU A 10 -19.08 -29.64 -42.41
CA LEU A 10 -19.14 -29.16 -41.02
C LEU A 10 -18.22 -27.95 -40.91
N SER A 11 -18.77 -26.75 -40.97
CA SER A 11 -18.02 -25.52 -40.69
C SER A 11 -17.81 -25.42 -39.19
N ALA A 12 -16.61 -25.80 -38.71
CA ALA A 12 -16.18 -25.49 -37.37
C ALA A 12 -15.95 -23.95 -37.26
N LEU A 13 -16.86 -23.25 -36.65
CA LEU A 13 -16.63 -21.87 -36.19
C LEU A 13 -15.59 -21.96 -35.07
N PHE A 14 -14.34 -21.69 -35.40
CA PHE A 14 -13.37 -21.29 -34.38
C PHE A 14 -13.73 -19.87 -33.91
N ALA A 15 -14.41 -19.77 -32.80
CA ALA A 15 -14.48 -18.53 -32.07
C ALA A 15 -13.03 -18.21 -31.63
N THR A 16 -12.35 -17.35 -32.38
CA THR A 16 -11.12 -16.73 -31.91
C THR A 16 -11.53 -15.83 -30.75
N SER A 17 -11.43 -16.35 -29.51
CA SER A 17 -11.42 -15.50 -28.35
C SER A 17 -10.20 -14.58 -28.50
N SER A 18 -10.40 -13.34 -28.89
CA SER A 18 -9.37 -12.31 -28.78
C SER A 18 -8.94 -12.31 -27.33
N ALA A 19 -7.68 -12.66 -27.07
CA ALA A 19 -7.10 -12.57 -25.73
C ALA A 19 -7.34 -11.13 -25.24
N GLN A 20 -8.21 -10.97 -24.25
CA GLN A 20 -8.60 -9.69 -23.72
C GLN A 20 -7.36 -9.13 -23.02
N ALA A 21 -6.86 -7.98 -23.44
CA ALA A 21 -5.73 -7.33 -22.79
C ALA A 21 -6.20 -6.78 -21.43
N VAL A 22 -5.28 -6.60 -20.48
CA VAL A 22 -5.55 -5.92 -19.20
C VAL A 22 -6.39 -4.68 -19.44
N GLU A 23 -7.55 -4.59 -18.79
CA GLU A 23 -8.50 -3.48 -18.97
C GLU A 23 -8.92 -2.87 -17.63
N VAL A 24 -9.35 -1.60 -17.64
CA VAL A 24 -9.95 -0.93 -16.48
C VAL A 24 -11.40 -1.40 -16.36
N LEU A 25 -11.71 -2.15 -15.30
CA LEU A 25 -13.05 -2.70 -15.03
C LEU A 25 -13.97 -1.73 -14.32
N ALA A 26 -13.43 -0.93 -13.39
CA ALA A 26 -14.18 0.01 -12.57
C ALA A 26 -13.29 1.11 -12.01
N ILE A 27 -13.91 2.22 -11.62
CA ILE A 27 -13.29 3.28 -10.81
C ILE A 27 -14.28 3.65 -9.72
N GLY A 28 -13.80 3.80 -8.49
CA GLY A 28 -14.57 4.30 -7.35
C GLY A 28 -13.77 5.33 -6.56
N SER A 29 -14.43 6.11 -5.72
CA SER A 29 -13.75 7.06 -4.86
C SER A 29 -14.42 7.22 -3.50
N LEU A 30 -13.63 7.63 -2.50
CA LEU A 30 -14.10 8.18 -1.23
C LEU A 30 -13.79 9.67 -1.22
N ASN A 31 -14.75 10.45 -0.75
CA ASN A 31 -14.62 11.90 -0.68
C ASN A 31 -13.38 12.29 0.14
N GLY A 32 -12.47 13.06 -0.46
CA GLY A 32 -11.23 13.50 0.17
C GLY A 32 -11.43 14.48 1.32
N PHE A 33 -12.60 15.10 1.46
CA PHE A 33 -12.99 15.94 2.61
C PHE A 33 -13.72 15.16 3.71
N ALA A 34 -13.93 13.85 3.55
CA ALA A 34 -14.57 13.04 4.56
C ALA A 34 -13.67 12.85 5.80
N HIS A 35 -14.29 12.46 6.90
CA HIS A 35 -13.60 12.09 8.13
C HIS A 35 -13.61 10.59 8.34
N ASP A 36 -12.60 10.08 9.02
CA ASP A 36 -12.56 8.70 9.47
C ASP A 36 -13.45 8.48 10.71
N LEU A 37 -13.51 7.25 11.19
CA LEU A 37 -14.40 6.86 12.29
C LEU A 37 -13.77 7.05 13.69
N SER A 38 -12.59 7.67 13.81
CA SER A 38 -11.92 7.93 15.08
C SER A 38 -12.35 9.27 15.67
N SER A 39 -13.35 9.25 16.53
CA SER A 39 -13.76 10.45 17.29
C SER A 39 -12.67 10.98 18.24
N GLN A 40 -11.75 10.11 18.66
CA GLN A 40 -10.65 10.46 19.57
C GLN A 40 -9.59 11.36 18.93
N THR A 41 -9.51 11.37 17.61
CA THR A 41 -8.51 12.14 16.84
C THR A 41 -9.13 13.28 16.04
N ALA A 42 -10.40 13.64 16.29
CA ALA A 42 -11.14 14.63 15.50
C ALA A 42 -10.66 16.08 15.71
N GLY A 43 -9.86 16.36 16.76
CA GLY A 43 -9.28 17.69 17.00
C GLY A 43 -8.36 18.15 15.87
N ALA A 44 -8.21 19.48 15.72
CA ALA A 44 -7.29 20.03 14.73
C ALA A 44 -5.83 19.72 15.09
N LEU A 45 -5.05 19.40 14.07
CA LEU A 45 -3.60 19.28 14.13
C LEU A 45 -2.94 20.66 14.13
N GLU A 46 -1.62 20.73 14.29
CA GLU A 46 -0.84 21.98 14.39
C GLU A 46 -0.97 22.87 13.14
N ASN A 47 -1.20 22.24 11.98
CA ASN A 47 -1.44 22.94 10.70
C ASN A 47 -2.92 23.30 10.45
N GLY A 48 -3.80 23.06 11.44
CA GLY A 48 -5.23 23.33 11.34
C GLY A 48 -6.06 22.27 10.62
N VAL A 49 -5.43 21.23 10.07
CA VAL A 49 -6.14 20.09 9.44
C VAL A 49 -6.78 19.24 10.53
N ALA A 50 -7.99 18.74 10.29
CA ALA A 50 -8.64 17.81 11.22
C ALA A 50 -7.83 16.52 11.36
N GLY A 51 -7.53 16.11 12.60
CA GLY A 51 -6.72 14.93 12.88
C GLY A 51 -7.39 13.59 12.51
N ASN A 52 -8.64 13.62 12.06
CA ASN A 52 -9.37 12.49 11.50
C ASN A 52 -9.78 12.71 10.02
N LEU A 53 -9.13 13.61 9.29
CA LEU A 53 -9.34 13.76 7.85
C LEU A 53 -9.02 12.42 7.16
N LEU A 54 -9.90 11.99 6.26
CA LEU A 54 -9.75 10.77 5.48
C LEU A 54 -8.87 11.06 4.23
N GLY A 55 -7.58 11.21 4.43
CA GLY A 55 -6.59 11.46 3.38
C GLY A 55 -5.48 10.41 3.37
N GLY A 56 -4.58 10.50 2.40
CA GLY A 56 -3.41 9.63 2.29
C GLY A 56 -3.73 8.14 2.07
N LEU A 57 -4.97 7.82 1.76
CA LEU A 57 -5.57 6.49 1.96
C LEU A 57 -4.97 5.39 1.09
N GLY A 58 -4.24 5.74 0.07
CA GLY A 58 -3.69 4.81 -0.89
C GLY A 58 -2.18 4.60 -0.79
N SER A 59 -1.49 5.09 0.24
CA SER A 59 -0.06 4.80 0.44
C SER A 59 0.14 3.29 0.58
N GLY A 60 -0.64 2.61 1.42
CA GLY A 60 -0.67 1.15 1.46
C GLY A 60 -2.06 0.57 1.23
N PHE A 61 -2.15 -0.52 0.47
CA PHE A 61 -3.43 -1.15 0.14
C PHE A 61 -3.33 -2.68 0.15
N ALA A 62 -4.20 -3.36 0.87
CA ALA A 62 -4.19 -4.82 1.02
C ALA A 62 -5.58 -5.44 0.99
N TRP A 63 -5.71 -6.58 0.32
CA TRP A 63 -6.91 -7.41 0.43
C TRP A 63 -6.99 -8.10 1.79
N ALA A 64 -8.19 -8.13 2.35
CA ALA A 64 -8.45 -8.70 3.68
C ALA A 64 -9.56 -9.75 3.66
N GLY A 65 -9.86 -10.29 2.48
CA GLY A 65 -10.86 -11.33 2.23
C GLY A 65 -12.23 -10.77 1.81
N GLY A 66 -12.90 -11.45 0.91
CA GLY A 66 -14.17 -11.01 0.35
C GLY A 66 -14.04 -9.62 -0.30
N ASN A 67 -15.00 -8.76 -0.07
CA ASN A 67 -14.96 -7.36 -0.51
C ASN A 67 -14.25 -6.42 0.48
N THR A 68 -13.50 -6.95 1.44
CA THR A 68 -12.85 -6.17 2.50
C THR A 68 -11.40 -5.89 2.15
N PHE A 69 -10.98 -4.64 2.33
CA PHE A 69 -9.60 -4.18 2.14
C PHE A 69 -9.13 -3.37 3.35
N ILE A 70 -7.82 -3.33 3.53
CA ILE A 70 -7.12 -2.44 4.46
C ILE A 70 -6.40 -1.39 3.64
N ALA A 71 -6.54 -0.13 4.02
CA ALA A 71 -5.84 1.00 3.43
C ALA A 71 -5.11 1.78 4.52
N THR A 72 -3.84 2.08 4.33
CA THR A 72 -3.06 2.91 5.25
C THR A 72 -2.83 4.28 4.65
N PRO A 73 -3.12 5.36 5.37
CA PRO A 73 -2.46 6.63 5.11
C PRO A 73 -0.96 6.52 5.43
N ASP A 74 -0.16 7.39 4.81
CA ASP A 74 1.22 7.64 5.17
C ASP A 74 1.35 8.28 6.58
N ARG A 75 2.46 8.99 6.84
CA ARG A 75 2.68 9.73 8.10
C ARG A 75 1.61 10.77 8.44
N GLY A 76 0.77 11.15 7.47
CA GLY A 76 -0.24 12.18 7.65
C GLY A 76 0.15 13.54 7.04
N PRO A 77 -0.68 14.58 7.27
CA PRO A 77 -0.50 15.85 6.61
C PRO A 77 0.81 16.54 7.02
N ASN A 78 1.56 17.00 6.03
CA ASN A 78 2.74 17.82 6.25
C ASN A 78 2.36 19.13 6.94
N ALA A 79 3.24 19.65 7.80
CA ALA A 79 3.07 20.97 8.40
C ALA A 79 3.04 22.06 7.30
N THR A 80 3.83 21.88 6.26
CA THR A 80 3.80 22.68 5.02
C THR A 80 3.70 21.75 3.81
N ALA A 81 2.61 21.86 3.07
CA ALA A 81 2.39 21.06 1.89
C ALA A 81 3.48 21.25 0.84
N PHE A 82 3.94 20.16 0.24
CA PHE A 82 4.88 20.12 -0.89
C PHE A 82 6.22 20.82 -0.66
N ASN A 83 6.70 20.88 0.59
CA ASN A 83 8.04 21.40 0.83
C ASN A 83 9.05 20.25 0.92
N PRO A 84 9.89 20.02 -0.11
CA PRO A 84 10.86 18.92 -0.12
C PRO A 84 12.05 19.12 0.81
N LEU A 85 12.20 20.33 1.39
CA LEU A 85 13.30 20.68 2.29
C LEU A 85 12.94 20.45 3.76
N VAL A 86 11.67 20.19 4.05
CA VAL A 86 11.14 20.08 5.40
C VAL A 86 10.31 18.80 5.49
N ASP A 87 10.89 17.82 6.16
CA ASP A 87 10.19 16.57 6.51
C ASP A 87 9.53 16.75 7.89
N ASP A 88 8.82 17.86 8.09
CA ASP A 88 8.08 18.14 9.31
C ASP A 88 6.59 17.86 9.12
N THR A 89 6.16 16.77 9.72
CA THR A 89 4.79 16.29 9.69
C THR A 89 4.07 16.66 10.97
N ALA A 90 2.78 16.98 10.86
CA ALA A 90 1.91 17.22 11.99
C ALA A 90 1.75 15.98 12.87
N SER A 91 1.23 16.15 14.10
CA SER A 91 1.05 15.07 15.10
C SER A 91 -0.11 14.13 14.75
N TYR A 92 -0.21 13.70 13.48
CA TYR A 92 -1.21 12.76 13.02
C TYR A 92 -0.95 11.38 13.63
N ILE A 93 -1.95 10.80 14.30
CA ILE A 93 -1.83 9.45 14.85
C ILE A 93 -2.01 8.43 13.73
N ASN A 94 -0.99 7.61 13.52
CA ASN A 94 -0.99 6.59 12.49
C ASN A 94 -2.13 5.57 12.69
N ARG A 95 -2.69 5.13 11.59
CA ARG A 95 -3.85 4.25 11.55
C ARG A 95 -3.94 3.49 10.25
N TYR A 96 -4.84 2.54 10.20
CA TYR A 96 -5.34 2.03 8.94
C TYR A 96 -6.87 2.03 8.93
N GLN A 97 -7.41 2.09 7.74
CA GLN A 97 -8.84 2.06 7.45
C GLN A 97 -9.24 0.68 6.94
N THR A 98 -10.37 0.17 7.40
CA THR A 98 -10.99 -1.01 6.81
C THR A 98 -12.09 -0.55 5.86
N LEU A 99 -11.97 -0.94 4.62
CA LEU A 99 -12.89 -0.56 3.54
C LEU A 99 -13.71 -1.75 3.08
N LYS A 100 -14.94 -1.48 2.64
CA LYS A 100 -15.75 -2.37 1.82
C LYS A 100 -15.72 -1.86 0.38
N MET A 101 -15.25 -2.71 -0.53
CA MET A 101 -15.09 -2.42 -1.94
C MET A 101 -16.16 -3.18 -2.72
N ASN A 102 -17.38 -2.62 -2.78
CA ASN A 102 -18.49 -3.28 -3.45
C ASN A 102 -18.35 -3.12 -4.97
N LEU A 103 -18.00 -4.20 -5.64
CA LEU A 103 -17.83 -4.30 -7.09
C LEU A 103 -19.04 -5.04 -7.66
N VAL A 104 -19.85 -4.34 -8.46
CA VAL A 104 -21.11 -4.85 -9.02
C VAL A 104 -21.06 -4.77 -10.54
N ALA A 105 -21.40 -5.86 -11.22
CA ALA A 105 -21.42 -5.91 -12.68
C ALA A 105 -22.43 -4.91 -13.25
N ASN A 106 -22.03 -4.17 -14.27
CA ASN A 106 -22.86 -3.25 -15.01
C ASN A 106 -23.62 -3.94 -16.15
N GLN A 107 -24.61 -3.27 -16.70
CA GLN A 107 -25.29 -3.74 -17.90
C GLN A 107 -24.33 -3.74 -19.10
N SER A 108 -24.58 -4.64 -20.04
CA SER A 108 -23.82 -4.71 -21.28
C SER A 108 -23.86 -3.35 -22.04
N GLY A 109 -22.70 -2.95 -22.56
CA GLY A 109 -22.53 -1.67 -23.28
C GLY A 109 -22.13 -0.48 -22.40
N SER A 110 -22.01 -0.65 -21.07
CA SER A 110 -21.43 0.36 -20.19
C SER A 110 -19.94 0.56 -20.47
N ASN A 111 -19.42 1.79 -20.25
CA ASN A 111 -17.98 2.11 -20.43
C ASN A 111 -17.07 1.26 -19.52
N PHE A 112 -17.56 0.91 -18.33
CA PHE A 112 -16.90 0.01 -17.39
C PHE A 112 -17.75 -1.24 -17.20
N ALA A 113 -17.09 -2.40 -17.12
CA ALA A 113 -17.76 -3.67 -16.87
C ALA A 113 -18.41 -3.76 -15.48
N PHE A 114 -17.88 -3.00 -14.52
CA PHE A 114 -18.38 -2.96 -13.14
C PHE A 114 -18.50 -1.51 -12.63
N SER A 115 -19.32 -1.36 -11.60
CA SER A 115 -19.37 -0.18 -10.73
C SER A 115 -18.69 -0.52 -9.42
N LEU A 116 -17.80 0.35 -8.93
CA LEU A 116 -17.14 0.23 -7.64
C LEU A 116 -17.70 1.27 -6.67
N THR A 117 -18.21 0.80 -5.52
CA THR A 117 -18.68 1.67 -4.43
C THR A 117 -17.87 1.40 -3.18
N PRO A 118 -16.79 2.16 -2.92
CA PRO A 118 -16.03 2.07 -1.69
C PRO A 118 -16.83 2.63 -0.51
N SER A 119 -16.64 2.03 0.67
CA SER A 119 -17.19 2.58 1.93
C SER A 119 -16.26 2.27 3.10
N LEU A 120 -16.12 3.23 4.01
CA LEU A 120 -15.36 3.08 5.25
C LEU A 120 -16.18 2.29 6.27
N SER A 121 -15.59 1.24 6.85
CA SER A 121 -16.26 0.38 7.84
C SER A 121 -15.62 0.42 9.22
N LYS A 122 -14.32 0.70 9.33
CA LYS A 122 -13.61 0.81 10.61
C LYS A 122 -12.34 1.64 10.45
N THR A 123 -11.99 2.43 11.48
CA THR A 123 -10.69 3.06 11.69
C THR A 123 -9.99 2.37 12.85
N THR A 124 -8.71 2.01 12.69
CA THR A 124 -7.91 1.36 13.72
C THR A 124 -6.62 2.14 13.93
N LEU A 125 -6.45 2.74 15.11
CA LEU A 125 -5.24 3.50 15.46
C LEU A 125 -4.09 2.55 15.80
N LEU A 126 -2.86 2.91 15.39
CA LEU A 126 -1.67 2.12 15.61
C LEU A 126 -0.99 2.50 16.91
N SER A 127 -0.65 1.50 17.74
CA SER A 127 -0.09 1.72 19.07
C SER A 127 0.90 0.62 19.48
N SER A 128 1.64 0.90 20.55
CA SER A 128 2.51 -0.05 21.24
C SER A 128 2.08 -0.19 22.70
N SER A 129 2.29 -1.38 23.28
CA SER A 129 2.20 -1.58 24.73
C SER A 129 3.52 -1.24 25.44
N THR A 130 4.61 -1.14 24.70
CA THR A 130 5.90 -0.64 25.17
C THR A 130 5.97 0.86 24.95
N ALA A 131 6.50 1.60 25.92
CA ALA A 131 6.67 3.03 25.81
C ALA A 131 7.48 3.40 24.56
N LEU A 132 6.99 4.43 23.85
CA LEU A 132 7.64 4.98 22.68
C LEU A 132 8.37 6.28 23.03
N THR A 133 9.38 6.61 22.24
CA THR A 133 10.13 7.86 22.37
C THR A 133 9.43 8.94 21.56
N TYR A 134 9.02 10.02 22.25
CA TYR A 134 8.44 11.20 21.63
C TYR A 134 9.42 12.36 21.72
N GLY A 135 9.38 13.24 20.72
CA GLY A 135 10.18 14.47 20.71
C GLY A 135 9.77 15.46 21.79
N SER A 136 10.62 16.46 22.01
CA SER A 136 10.41 17.52 23.00
C SER A 136 9.40 18.60 22.57
N GLY A 137 8.82 18.49 21.39
CA GLY A 137 8.01 19.54 20.77
C GLY A 137 8.83 20.59 20.01
N ALA A 138 10.16 20.49 20.03
CA ALA A 138 11.03 21.35 19.25
C ALA A 138 11.37 20.70 17.91
N MET A 139 10.57 20.98 16.88
CA MET A 139 10.85 20.55 15.49
C MET A 139 12.02 21.29 14.85
N GLY A 140 12.87 21.95 15.63
CA GLY A 140 13.82 22.91 15.13
C GLY A 140 13.14 24.19 14.65
N THR A 141 13.89 25.27 14.49
CA THR A 141 13.40 26.54 13.94
C THR A 141 13.36 26.43 12.42
N GLY A 142 12.54 25.54 11.89
CA GLY A 142 12.26 25.47 10.47
C GLY A 142 11.35 26.63 10.09
N SER A 143 11.90 27.75 9.67
CA SER A 143 11.13 28.80 9.02
C SER A 143 11.04 28.48 7.54
N VAL A 144 9.84 28.21 7.06
CA VAL A 144 9.57 28.08 5.64
C VAL A 144 8.84 29.32 5.18
N ASN A 145 9.40 30.02 4.21
CA ASN A 145 8.84 31.27 3.68
C ASN A 145 8.53 32.31 4.78
N GLY A 146 9.33 32.36 5.82
CA GLY A 146 9.15 33.29 6.94
C GLY A 146 8.08 32.87 7.97
N THR A 147 7.46 31.72 7.83
CA THR A 147 6.51 31.18 8.80
C THR A 147 7.22 30.20 9.73
N THR A 148 7.18 30.45 11.03
CA THR A 148 7.69 29.53 12.05
C THR A 148 6.54 28.63 12.50
N TYR A 149 6.72 27.31 12.39
CA TYR A 149 5.75 26.33 12.85
C TYR A 149 6.02 25.97 14.31
N SER A 150 5.05 26.19 15.17
CA SER A 150 5.04 25.69 16.53
C SER A 150 4.28 24.39 16.56
N LEU A 151 5.00 23.27 16.51
CA LEU A 151 4.40 21.95 16.62
C LEU A 151 4.21 21.59 18.09
N GLY A 152 3.15 20.84 18.40
CA GLY A 152 2.73 20.49 19.76
C GLY A 152 3.79 19.76 20.60
N ASN A 153 3.39 19.01 21.62
CA ASN A 153 4.31 18.48 22.64
C ASN A 153 4.98 17.13 22.30
N GLY A 154 4.97 16.72 21.05
CA GLY A 154 5.53 15.42 20.64
C GLY A 154 4.61 14.23 20.95
N ALA A 155 4.23 14.03 22.20
CA ALA A 155 3.34 12.95 22.61
C ALA A 155 1.88 13.29 22.38
N PRO A 156 1.07 12.38 21.77
CA PRO A 156 -0.37 12.57 21.65
C PRO A 156 -1.07 12.64 23.01
N ALA A 157 -2.13 13.44 23.12
CA ALA A 157 -2.93 13.55 24.35
C ALA A 157 -3.56 12.22 24.80
N LEU A 158 -3.73 11.28 23.87
CA LEU A 158 -4.27 9.94 24.15
C LEU A 158 -3.26 8.97 24.76
N ASN A 159 -1.97 9.35 24.84
CA ASN A 159 -0.91 8.45 25.28
C ASN A 159 -1.02 8.05 26.75
N ALA A 160 -0.37 6.89 27.04
CA ALA A 160 -0.24 6.31 28.38
C ALA A 160 -1.56 5.92 29.06
N ILE A 161 -2.66 5.85 28.32
CA ILE A 161 -3.90 5.29 28.84
C ILE A 161 -3.79 3.75 28.73
N ASN A 162 -3.75 3.06 29.88
CA ASN A 162 -3.65 1.61 29.96
C ASN A 162 -2.44 1.02 29.16
N ASN A 163 -1.27 1.64 29.27
CA ASN A 163 -0.07 1.25 28.51
C ASN A 163 -0.31 1.25 26.99
N THR A 164 -1.00 2.25 26.49
CA THR A 164 -1.23 2.44 25.04
C THR A 164 -0.47 3.69 24.62
N TYR A 165 0.58 3.46 23.80
CA TYR A 165 1.43 4.50 23.24
C TYR A 165 1.22 4.55 21.74
N TYR A 166 0.70 5.67 21.21
CA TYR A 166 0.35 5.80 19.80
C TYR A 166 1.54 6.21 18.97
N PHE A 167 1.70 5.57 17.80
CA PHE A 167 2.59 6.04 16.76
C PHE A 167 2.03 7.29 16.10
N THR A 168 2.92 8.17 15.64
CA THR A 168 2.56 9.39 14.92
C THR A 168 3.50 9.62 13.74
N GLY A 169 3.00 10.31 12.72
CA GLY A 169 3.83 10.75 11.60
C GLY A 169 4.79 11.89 11.94
N ARG A 170 4.72 12.45 13.13
CA ARG A 170 5.51 13.61 13.53
C ARG A 170 7.01 13.35 13.42
N SER A 171 7.70 14.18 12.63
CA SER A 171 9.09 13.96 12.22
C SER A 171 10.11 14.01 13.35
N ASP A 172 9.87 14.68 14.50
CA ASP A 172 10.79 14.79 15.62
C ASP A 172 10.59 13.70 16.71
N ASN A 173 9.67 12.76 16.52
CA ASN A 173 9.37 11.72 17.52
C ASN A 173 10.39 10.58 17.51
N PHE A 174 11.64 10.91 17.82
CA PHE A 174 12.77 9.95 17.91
C PHE A 174 13.75 10.32 19.02
N ASN A 175 14.60 9.39 19.37
CA ASN A 175 15.73 9.65 20.28
C ASN A 175 16.95 10.11 19.47
N PRO A 176 17.41 11.36 19.59
CA PRO A 176 18.52 11.89 18.80
C PRO A 176 19.89 11.24 19.14
N ALA A 177 20.00 10.51 20.26
CA ALA A 177 21.21 9.78 20.62
C ALA A 177 21.31 8.40 19.93
N LEU A 178 20.24 7.93 19.27
CA LEU A 178 20.15 6.67 18.59
C LEU A 178 19.87 6.90 17.09
N GLY A 179 20.34 5.98 16.24
CA GLY A 179 20.01 6.00 14.82
C GLY A 179 18.59 5.52 14.53
N SER A 180 18.26 5.41 13.25
CA SER A 180 16.95 4.95 12.81
C SER A 180 16.61 3.50 13.16
N SER A 181 17.60 2.72 13.65
CA SER A 181 17.40 1.33 14.09
C SER A 181 16.71 1.19 15.46
N ASN A 182 16.20 2.27 16.05
CA ASN A 182 15.45 2.21 17.29
C ASN A 182 13.95 2.04 17.02
N SER A 183 13.43 0.82 17.07
CA SER A 183 12.03 0.48 16.84
C SER A 183 11.04 1.05 17.88
N ASN A 184 11.54 1.73 18.92
CA ASN A 184 10.73 2.41 19.92
C ASN A 184 10.63 3.93 19.69
N ASN A 185 11.11 4.44 18.57
CA ASN A 185 10.72 5.78 18.13
C ASN A 185 9.22 5.81 17.84
N ALA A 186 8.54 6.87 18.27
CA ALA A 186 7.12 7.05 17.98
C ALA A 186 6.86 7.54 16.54
N ARG A 187 7.90 8.07 15.89
CA ARG A 187 7.91 8.48 14.49
C ARG A 187 7.65 7.26 13.60
N PHE A 188 6.58 7.31 12.81
CA PHE A 188 6.22 6.23 11.92
C PHE A 188 5.62 6.78 10.63
N ASP A 189 6.11 6.32 9.51
CA ASP A 189 5.65 6.63 8.17
C ASP A 189 5.16 5.33 7.51
N PRO A 190 3.87 4.97 7.73
CA PRO A 190 3.29 3.77 7.17
C PRO A 190 3.19 3.87 5.65
N GLU A 191 3.71 2.86 4.95
CA GLU A 191 3.61 2.75 3.51
C GLU A 191 2.96 1.42 3.13
N GLY A 192 3.68 0.44 2.62
CA GLY A 192 3.09 -0.84 2.25
C GLY A 192 2.39 -1.56 3.40
N VAL A 193 1.22 -2.10 3.17
CA VAL A 193 0.45 -2.89 4.14
C VAL A 193 0.10 -4.27 3.59
N ARG A 194 0.19 -5.33 4.44
CA ARG A 194 -0.28 -6.68 4.07
C ARG A 194 -0.97 -7.36 5.25
N VAL A 195 -1.97 -8.18 4.95
CA VAL A 195 -2.72 -8.97 5.95
C VAL A 195 -2.08 -10.35 6.05
N SER A 196 -1.87 -10.87 7.28
CA SER A 196 -1.38 -12.24 7.48
C SER A 196 -2.37 -13.29 6.98
N ASN A 197 -1.88 -14.48 6.56
CA ASN A 197 -2.73 -15.53 6.03
C ASN A 197 -3.79 -16.05 7.00
N ASP A 198 -3.59 -15.90 8.31
CA ASP A 198 -4.60 -16.21 9.32
C ASP A 198 -5.62 -15.06 9.54
N GLY A 199 -5.43 -13.94 8.85
CA GLY A 199 -6.30 -12.76 8.93
C GLY A 199 -6.23 -11.98 10.25
N LYS A 200 -5.32 -12.33 11.18
CA LYS A 200 -5.31 -11.80 12.56
C LYS A 200 -4.36 -10.62 12.73
N SER A 201 -3.39 -10.46 11.86
CA SER A 201 -2.45 -9.35 11.95
C SER A 201 -2.28 -8.62 10.62
N VAL A 202 -1.70 -7.43 10.68
CA VAL A 202 -1.26 -6.65 9.53
C VAL A 202 0.22 -6.36 9.67
N PHE A 203 0.94 -6.45 8.54
CA PHE A 203 2.31 -6.03 8.41
C PHE A 203 2.33 -4.67 7.72
N ILE A 204 3.11 -3.72 8.23
CA ILE A 204 3.21 -2.36 7.68
C ILE A 204 4.68 -1.97 7.63
N SER A 205 5.17 -1.53 6.46
CA SER A 205 6.51 -0.99 6.30
C SER A 205 6.62 0.43 6.86
N ASP A 206 7.83 0.82 7.24
CA ASP A 206 8.16 2.13 7.78
C ASP A 206 9.17 2.84 6.88
N GLU A 207 8.81 3.99 6.35
CA GLU A 207 9.72 4.80 5.54
C GLU A 207 10.75 5.55 6.38
N TYR A 208 10.46 5.85 7.62
CA TYR A 208 11.39 6.52 8.53
C TYR A 208 12.46 5.60 9.12
N GLY A 209 12.08 4.41 9.53
CA GLY A 209 13.00 3.44 10.10
C GLY A 209 13.20 2.22 9.21
N PRO A 210 14.25 1.42 9.42
CA PRO A 210 14.41 0.17 8.72
C PRO A 210 13.61 -0.94 9.43
N TYR A 211 12.26 -0.84 9.40
CA TYR A 211 11.39 -1.82 10.04
C TYR A 211 10.22 -2.20 9.17
N ILE A 212 9.70 -3.42 9.41
CA ILE A 212 8.32 -3.79 9.15
C ILE A 212 7.70 -4.10 10.51
N TYR A 213 6.62 -3.43 10.84
CA TYR A 213 5.88 -3.70 12.06
C TYR A 213 4.74 -4.69 11.80
N GLN A 214 4.55 -5.63 12.74
CA GLN A 214 3.36 -6.46 12.79
C GLN A 214 2.44 -5.95 13.88
N PHE A 215 1.19 -5.66 13.52
CA PHE A 215 0.14 -5.21 14.43
C PHE A 215 -0.97 -6.24 14.51
N ASP A 216 -1.59 -6.38 15.69
CA ASP A 216 -2.85 -7.09 15.84
C ASP A 216 -3.95 -6.36 15.06
N ARG A 217 -4.61 -7.07 14.17
CA ARG A 217 -5.60 -6.46 13.25
C ARG A 217 -6.85 -5.97 13.95
N ALA A 218 -7.23 -6.54 15.09
CA ALA A 218 -8.45 -6.13 15.79
C ALA A 218 -8.24 -4.83 16.56
N THR A 219 -7.04 -4.63 17.13
CA THR A 219 -6.73 -3.57 18.11
C THR A 219 -5.76 -2.51 17.59
N GLY A 220 -4.97 -2.78 16.54
CA GLY A 220 -3.90 -1.91 16.08
C GLY A 220 -2.67 -1.89 17.01
N ARG A 221 -2.58 -2.84 17.96
CA ARG A 221 -1.45 -2.92 18.87
C ARG A 221 -0.27 -3.66 18.23
N ARG A 222 0.92 -3.09 18.29
CA ARG A 222 2.16 -3.71 17.79
C ARG A 222 2.42 -5.03 18.52
N ILE A 223 2.61 -6.10 17.74
CA ILE A 223 3.00 -7.44 18.20
C ILE A 223 4.52 -7.52 18.23
N GLN A 224 5.19 -7.13 17.13
CA GLN A 224 6.64 -7.14 16.99
C GLN A 224 7.11 -6.18 15.88
N ALA A 225 8.44 -5.97 15.83
CA ALA A 225 9.14 -5.35 14.73
C ALA A 225 10.04 -6.40 14.05
N PHE A 226 10.05 -6.38 12.72
CA PHE A 226 11.06 -7.07 11.92
C PHE A 226 12.13 -6.04 11.57
N GLU A 227 13.35 -6.25 12.07
CA GLU A 227 14.48 -5.40 11.76
C GLU A 227 14.96 -5.68 10.34
N LEU A 228 15.16 -4.62 9.58
CA LEU A 228 15.74 -4.69 8.25
C LEU A 228 17.27 -4.65 8.31
N PRO A 229 17.98 -5.00 7.22
CA PRO A 229 19.43 -4.94 7.18
C PRO A 229 20.01 -3.59 7.64
N ALA A 230 21.07 -3.62 8.44
CA ALA A 230 21.64 -2.41 9.06
C ALA A 230 22.13 -1.36 8.06
N ASN A 231 22.45 -1.76 6.83
CA ASN A 231 22.86 -0.86 5.76
C ASN A 231 21.73 0.04 5.22
N LEU A 232 20.46 -0.24 5.61
CA LEU A 232 19.31 0.61 5.29
C LEU A 232 19.11 1.72 6.34
N ALA A 233 19.69 1.55 7.54
CA ALA A 233 19.55 2.50 8.63
C ALA A 233 20.41 3.74 8.43
N VAL A 234 19.92 4.87 8.94
CA VAL A 234 20.71 6.11 9.07
C VAL A 234 21.19 6.26 10.50
N SER A 235 22.43 6.75 10.66
CA SER A 235 23.05 6.91 11.97
C SER A 235 22.63 8.20 12.68
N LYS A 236 22.23 9.23 11.92
CA LYS A 236 21.83 10.54 12.43
C LYS A 236 20.43 10.86 11.91
N LEU A 237 19.47 10.89 12.80
CA LEU A 237 18.10 11.30 12.50
C LEU A 237 17.97 12.82 12.56
N SER A 238 17.12 13.37 11.73
CA SER A 238 16.69 14.77 11.79
C SER A 238 15.20 14.85 11.49
N SER A 239 14.54 15.85 12.07
CA SER A 239 13.17 16.22 11.67
C SER A 239 13.13 16.95 10.34
N GLN A 240 14.29 17.39 9.85
CA GLN A 240 14.44 18.07 8.55
C GLN A 240 15.15 17.15 7.58
N GLY A 241 14.46 16.74 6.50
CA GLY A 241 14.97 15.81 5.52
C GLY A 241 16.29 16.25 4.87
N ALA A 242 16.44 17.52 4.51
CA ALA A 242 17.68 18.04 3.94
C ALA A 242 18.89 17.90 4.91
N THR A 243 18.68 18.12 6.21
CA THR A 243 19.70 17.94 7.23
C THR A 243 20.03 16.46 7.40
N GLU A 244 19.04 15.58 7.44
CA GLU A 244 19.25 14.13 7.53
C GLU A 244 20.06 13.62 6.33
N ILE A 245 19.71 14.04 5.11
CA ILE A 245 20.44 13.66 3.89
C ILE A 245 21.90 14.13 3.95
N SER A 246 22.15 15.38 4.31
CA SER A 246 23.51 15.95 4.31
C SER A 246 24.44 15.36 5.39
N THR A 247 23.87 14.77 6.44
CA THR A 247 24.63 14.24 7.58
C THR A 247 24.86 12.71 7.52
N ASN A 248 24.24 12.01 6.57
CA ASN A 248 24.38 10.56 6.42
C ASN A 248 24.95 10.20 5.04
N ALA A 249 26.02 9.40 5.02
CA ALA A 249 26.63 8.87 3.79
C ALA A 249 26.17 7.45 3.46
N SER A 250 25.29 6.86 4.29
CA SER A 250 24.74 5.52 4.11
C SER A 250 23.33 5.43 4.72
N GLY A 251 22.59 4.43 4.31
CA GLY A 251 21.22 4.20 4.71
C GLY A 251 20.21 4.76 3.71
N ARG A 252 18.94 4.73 4.08
CA ARG A 252 17.87 5.31 3.26
C ARG A 252 18.06 6.81 3.08
N VAL A 253 17.57 7.35 2.00
CA VAL A 253 17.41 8.79 1.85
C VAL A 253 16.12 9.22 2.60
N ALA A 254 16.12 10.38 3.24
CA ALA A 254 14.96 10.88 3.96
C ALA A 254 13.73 10.93 3.04
N ASN A 255 12.59 10.48 3.54
CA ASN A 255 11.33 10.37 2.80
C ASN A 255 11.45 9.54 1.51
N LYS A 256 12.30 8.49 1.53
CA LYS A 256 12.52 7.53 0.43
C LYS A 256 12.98 6.17 1.00
N GLY A 257 12.31 5.74 2.05
CA GLY A 257 12.60 4.47 2.71
C GLY A 257 11.93 3.27 2.05
N MET A 258 11.36 2.37 2.87
CA MET A 258 10.67 1.18 2.39
C MET A 258 9.21 1.51 2.05
N GLU A 259 8.97 1.77 0.79
CA GLU A 259 7.68 2.21 0.24
C GLU A 259 6.70 1.06 0.09
N GLY A 260 7.08 0.05 -0.68
CA GLY A 260 6.20 -1.08 -0.99
C GLY A 260 6.47 -2.32 -0.13
N LEU A 261 5.42 -3.10 0.09
CA LEU A 261 5.49 -4.35 0.85
C LEU A 261 4.62 -5.43 0.20
N ALA A 262 5.16 -6.63 -0.03
CA ALA A 262 4.42 -7.82 -0.40
C ALA A 262 4.51 -8.88 0.69
N LEU A 263 3.53 -9.78 0.72
CA LEU A 263 3.55 -11.04 1.44
C LEU A 263 3.36 -12.15 0.43
N THR A 264 4.23 -13.16 0.43
CA THR A 264 4.06 -14.33 -0.42
C THR A 264 2.74 -15.04 -0.15
N PRO A 265 2.07 -15.64 -1.15
CA PRO A 265 0.78 -16.31 -0.97
C PRO A 265 0.78 -17.41 0.09
N ASP A 266 1.93 -18.08 0.30
CA ASP A 266 2.11 -19.07 1.37
C ASP A 266 2.20 -18.45 2.78
N GLY A 267 2.30 -17.11 2.87
CA GLY A 267 2.34 -16.36 4.12
C GLY A 267 3.66 -16.43 4.88
N LYS A 268 4.76 -16.86 4.24
CA LYS A 268 6.04 -17.10 4.94
C LYS A 268 7.07 -16.00 4.75
N THR A 269 7.01 -15.25 3.65
CA THR A 269 8.03 -14.27 3.30
C THR A 269 7.43 -12.89 3.09
N LEU A 270 7.93 -11.89 3.81
CA LEU A 270 7.72 -10.49 3.51
C LEU A 270 8.73 -10.03 2.47
N VAL A 271 8.30 -9.22 1.51
CA VAL A 271 9.15 -8.67 0.46
C VAL A 271 8.92 -7.17 0.38
N GLY A 272 9.91 -6.40 0.87
CA GLY A 272 9.85 -4.95 0.82
C GLY A 272 10.68 -4.39 -0.32
N ILE A 273 10.32 -3.22 -0.83
CA ILE A 273 11.09 -2.49 -1.84
C ILE A 273 11.31 -1.05 -1.40
N MET A 274 12.56 -0.57 -1.59
CA MET A 274 12.90 0.82 -1.30
C MET A 274 12.37 1.74 -2.40
N GLN A 275 11.89 2.93 -2.05
CA GLN A 275 11.42 3.94 -3.00
C GLN A 275 12.54 4.42 -3.93
N ALA A 276 13.74 4.60 -3.37
CA ALA A 276 14.91 5.16 -4.06
C ALA A 276 16.19 4.40 -3.70
N PRO A 277 17.31 4.66 -4.42
CA PRO A 277 18.62 4.15 -4.03
C PRO A 277 19.00 4.57 -2.61
N LEU A 278 19.70 3.68 -1.88
CA LEU A 278 20.34 4.07 -0.63
C LEU A 278 21.42 5.14 -0.88
N ALA A 279 21.80 5.91 0.14
CA ALA A 279 22.81 6.96 0.00
C ALA A 279 24.17 6.42 -0.49
N GLN A 280 24.50 5.17 -0.18
CA GLN A 280 25.72 4.49 -0.66
C GLN A 280 25.55 3.81 -2.03
N ASP A 281 24.37 3.76 -2.59
CA ASP A 281 24.10 3.13 -3.89
C ASP A 281 23.98 4.19 -5.01
N SER A 282 24.15 3.77 -6.24
CA SER A 282 24.19 4.68 -7.38
C SER A 282 23.45 4.12 -8.59
N ASN A 283 23.40 4.91 -9.67
CA ASN A 283 22.83 4.53 -10.96
C ASN A 283 21.40 3.97 -10.86
N LYS A 284 20.54 4.60 -10.01
CA LYS A 284 19.14 4.18 -9.80
C LYS A 284 18.98 2.71 -9.40
N SER A 285 19.94 2.16 -8.64
CA SER A 285 19.89 0.81 -8.09
C SER A 285 19.15 0.84 -6.75
N LEU A 286 17.91 0.35 -6.73
CA LEU A 286 17.07 0.23 -5.54
C LEU A 286 17.27 -1.15 -4.93
N ARG A 287 16.83 -1.32 -3.69
CA ARG A 287 16.89 -2.61 -3.00
C ARG A 287 15.51 -3.20 -2.78
N ILE A 288 15.41 -4.50 -3.06
CA ILE A 288 14.33 -5.37 -2.60
C ILE A 288 14.88 -6.15 -1.41
N VAL A 289 14.14 -6.24 -0.32
CA VAL A 289 14.52 -7.00 0.88
C VAL A 289 13.49 -8.09 1.12
N THR A 290 13.93 -9.33 1.20
CA THR A 290 13.08 -10.45 1.63
C THR A 290 13.33 -10.76 3.07
N ILE A 291 12.30 -11.15 3.83
CA ILE A 291 12.36 -11.53 5.24
C ILE A 291 11.55 -12.80 5.43
N ASP A 292 12.21 -13.87 5.83
CA ASP A 292 11.51 -15.05 6.32
C ASP A 292 10.87 -14.74 7.67
N ILE A 293 9.55 -14.86 7.78
CA ILE A 293 8.79 -14.44 8.96
C ILE A 293 9.13 -15.27 10.19
N ALA A 294 9.44 -16.55 10.02
CA ALA A 294 9.72 -17.47 11.12
C ALA A 294 11.15 -17.32 11.66
N THR A 295 12.13 -17.25 10.75
CA THR A 295 13.56 -17.21 11.10
C THR A 295 14.10 -15.79 11.20
N LYS A 296 13.42 -14.80 10.61
CA LYS A 296 13.85 -13.40 10.47
C LYS A 296 15.13 -13.22 9.63
N VAL A 297 15.50 -14.24 8.86
CA VAL A 297 16.61 -14.14 7.92
C VAL A 297 16.21 -13.20 6.78
N THR A 298 17.13 -12.30 6.42
CA THR A 298 16.95 -11.31 5.35
C THR A 298 17.92 -11.55 4.21
N HIS A 299 17.47 -11.25 2.98
CA HIS A 299 18.30 -11.17 1.79
C HIS A 299 17.96 -9.89 1.04
N GLU A 300 18.96 -9.36 0.32
CA GLU A 300 18.77 -8.15 -0.49
C GLU A 300 19.00 -8.44 -1.97
N TYR A 301 18.15 -7.88 -2.83
CA TYR A 301 18.25 -7.99 -4.28
C TYR A 301 18.25 -6.60 -4.91
N ALA A 302 18.89 -6.45 -6.06
CA ALA A 302 18.93 -5.18 -6.76
C ALA A 302 17.74 -5.05 -7.72
N TYR A 303 17.15 -3.86 -7.74
CA TYR A 303 16.13 -3.43 -8.70
C TYR A 303 16.60 -2.20 -9.44
N LYS A 304 16.47 -2.16 -10.77
CA LYS A 304 16.85 -1.00 -11.57
C LYS A 304 15.64 -0.16 -11.90
N LEU A 305 15.55 1.03 -11.34
CA LEU A 305 14.53 2.01 -11.72
C LEU A 305 14.82 2.50 -13.16
N THR A 306 13.84 2.42 -14.04
CA THR A 306 13.98 2.81 -15.45
C THR A 306 13.09 3.98 -15.84
N THR A 307 11.92 4.06 -15.26
CA THR A 307 10.95 5.14 -15.49
C THR A 307 10.60 5.83 -14.16
N GLY A 308 9.98 6.98 -14.24
CA GLY A 308 9.59 7.71 -13.05
C GLY A 308 10.75 8.20 -12.17
N SER A 309 10.41 8.53 -10.94
CA SER A 309 11.32 9.05 -9.90
C SER A 309 11.49 8.10 -8.72
N GLY A 310 10.66 7.06 -8.60
CA GLY A 310 10.68 6.08 -7.53
C GLY A 310 9.75 4.90 -7.78
N VAL A 311 9.77 3.97 -6.84
CA VAL A 311 8.85 2.85 -6.74
C VAL A 311 7.88 3.14 -5.61
N SER A 312 6.59 2.82 -5.78
CA SER A 312 5.59 3.02 -4.74
C SER A 312 5.10 1.72 -4.11
N GLU A 313 5.02 0.64 -4.87
CA GLU A 313 4.44 -0.58 -4.34
C GLU A 313 5.06 -1.83 -4.97
N ILE A 314 4.99 -2.93 -4.22
CA ILE A 314 5.27 -4.28 -4.69
C ILE A 314 4.16 -5.22 -4.22
N THR A 315 3.58 -6.03 -5.11
CA THR A 315 2.59 -7.04 -4.74
C THR A 315 2.92 -8.40 -5.33
N ALA A 316 2.62 -9.48 -4.60
CA ALA A 316 2.96 -10.82 -5.01
C ALA A 316 2.01 -11.35 -6.11
N LEU A 317 2.57 -11.96 -7.14
CA LEU A 317 1.87 -12.83 -8.08
C LEU A 317 1.89 -14.28 -7.60
N ASN A 318 3.02 -14.70 -7.07
CA ASN A 318 3.24 -16.00 -6.42
C ASN A 318 4.43 -15.89 -5.46
N ASP A 319 5.03 -17.00 -5.00
CA ASP A 319 6.07 -16.98 -3.97
C ASP A 319 7.41 -16.40 -4.46
N HIS A 320 7.60 -16.15 -5.76
CA HIS A 320 8.85 -15.60 -6.31
C HIS A 320 8.65 -14.55 -7.42
N GLN A 321 7.43 -14.34 -7.90
CA GLN A 321 7.10 -13.34 -8.92
C GLN A 321 6.27 -12.22 -8.31
N PHE A 322 6.57 -10.97 -8.71
CA PHE A 322 5.93 -9.79 -8.14
C PHE A 322 5.63 -8.75 -9.24
N LEU A 323 4.65 -7.91 -8.95
CA LEU A 323 4.40 -6.67 -9.67
C LEU A 323 5.00 -5.50 -8.87
N VAL A 324 5.67 -4.59 -9.55
CA VAL A 324 6.31 -3.39 -8.99
C VAL A 324 5.78 -2.17 -9.70
N ASP A 325 5.29 -1.18 -8.96
CA ASP A 325 4.83 0.10 -9.49
C ASP A 325 5.97 1.12 -9.50
N GLU A 326 6.39 1.54 -10.72
CA GLU A 326 7.28 2.68 -10.93
C GLU A 326 6.46 3.91 -11.29
N ARG A 327 6.63 4.99 -10.56
CA ARG A 327 5.92 6.24 -10.83
C ARG A 327 6.82 7.47 -10.84
N ASP A 328 6.34 8.51 -11.53
CA ASP A 328 6.76 9.88 -11.30
C ASP A 328 5.85 10.57 -10.27
N GLY A 329 6.22 11.76 -9.81
CA GLY A 329 5.40 12.61 -8.94
C GLY A 329 4.46 13.53 -9.72
N LYS A 330 4.23 13.31 -11.03
CA LYS A 330 3.44 14.18 -11.89
C LYS A 330 1.99 13.73 -12.00
N GLY A 331 1.06 14.69 -12.18
CA GLY A 331 -0.35 14.43 -12.38
C GLY A 331 -1.27 15.31 -11.55
N LEU A 332 -2.50 14.85 -11.32
CA LEU A 332 -3.46 15.57 -10.47
C LEU A 332 -2.88 15.67 -9.04
N GLY A 333 -2.77 16.87 -8.53
CA GLY A 333 -2.23 17.18 -7.21
C GLY A 333 -0.94 18.00 -7.24
N ASP A 334 -0.07 17.81 -8.26
CA ASP A 334 1.15 18.61 -8.42
C ASP A 334 1.05 19.70 -9.50
N GLY A 335 -0.11 19.85 -10.14
CA GLY A 335 -0.36 20.84 -11.18
C GLY A 335 0.22 20.50 -12.54
N SER A 336 0.71 19.28 -12.77
CA SER A 336 1.29 18.82 -14.02
C SER A 336 0.50 17.68 -14.67
N THR A 337 1.12 16.99 -15.61
CA THR A 337 0.53 15.86 -16.35
C THR A 337 1.32 14.60 -16.06
N ALA A 338 0.66 13.51 -15.68
CA ALA A 338 1.27 12.21 -15.45
C ALA A 338 1.97 11.70 -16.71
N VAL A 339 3.18 11.17 -16.55
CA VAL A 339 4.00 10.65 -17.67
C VAL A 339 4.33 9.19 -17.45
N ALA A 340 4.81 8.82 -16.25
CA ALA A 340 5.24 7.46 -15.93
C ALA A 340 4.45 6.94 -14.71
N LYS A 341 3.52 6.01 -14.95
CA LYS A 341 2.81 5.20 -13.98
C LYS A 341 2.78 3.78 -14.54
N GLN A 342 3.82 2.99 -14.25
CA GLN A 342 4.07 1.74 -14.95
C GLN A 342 4.29 0.59 -13.98
N ILE A 343 3.54 -0.49 -14.18
CA ILE A 343 3.66 -1.71 -13.40
C ILE A 343 4.53 -2.70 -14.17
N PHE A 344 5.62 -3.15 -13.53
CA PHE A 344 6.54 -4.14 -14.07
C PHE A 344 6.41 -5.46 -13.34
N LYS A 345 6.46 -6.56 -14.09
CA LYS A 345 6.65 -7.92 -13.54
C LYS A 345 8.15 -8.18 -13.32
N ILE A 346 8.47 -8.72 -12.13
CA ILE A 346 9.82 -9.22 -11.79
C ILE A 346 9.77 -10.67 -11.30
N ASP A 347 10.95 -11.30 -11.22
CA ASP A 347 11.12 -12.67 -10.73
C ASP A 347 12.38 -12.75 -9.87
N LEU A 348 12.26 -13.22 -8.62
CA LEU A 348 13.36 -13.34 -7.67
C LEU A 348 13.98 -14.76 -7.65
N SER A 349 13.42 -15.74 -8.35
CA SER A 349 13.86 -17.15 -8.26
C SER A 349 15.35 -17.37 -8.57
N ASN A 350 15.93 -16.53 -9.46
CA ASN A 350 17.34 -16.58 -9.83
C ASN A 350 18.07 -15.26 -9.53
N ALA A 351 17.52 -14.43 -8.64
CA ALA A 351 18.11 -13.15 -8.29
C ALA A 351 19.40 -13.32 -7.49
N GLN A 352 20.40 -12.51 -7.80
CA GLN A 352 21.66 -12.52 -7.03
C GLN A 352 21.46 -11.76 -5.73
N ASP A 353 21.86 -12.36 -4.59
CA ASP A 353 21.93 -11.66 -3.30
C ASP A 353 23.03 -10.60 -3.34
N VAL A 354 22.67 -9.38 -2.97
CA VAL A 354 23.54 -8.19 -2.95
C VAL A 354 23.72 -7.60 -1.57
N SER A 355 23.36 -8.31 -0.50
CA SER A 355 23.35 -7.86 0.90
C SER A 355 24.67 -7.19 1.33
N ASN A 356 25.80 -7.68 0.82
CA ASN A 356 27.14 -7.16 1.16
C ASN A 356 27.73 -6.24 0.08
N MET A 357 26.94 -5.78 -0.85
CA MET A 357 27.38 -4.94 -1.97
C MET A 357 26.90 -3.50 -1.79
N LYS A 358 27.57 -2.56 -2.48
CA LYS A 358 27.21 -1.15 -2.51
C LYS A 358 27.64 -0.53 -3.85
N GLY A 359 27.10 0.64 -4.17
CA GLY A 359 27.43 1.39 -5.38
C GLY A 359 26.47 1.06 -6.52
N ASP A 360 27.00 0.88 -7.72
CA ASP A 360 26.21 0.52 -8.90
C ASP A 360 25.89 -0.97 -8.92
N LEU A 361 24.66 -1.32 -8.60
CA LEU A 361 24.15 -2.68 -8.60
C LEU A 361 23.34 -3.01 -9.88
N SER A 362 23.31 -2.13 -10.87
CA SER A 362 22.45 -2.27 -12.05
C SER A 362 22.70 -3.53 -12.87
N SER A 363 23.97 -4.02 -12.91
CA SER A 363 24.33 -5.27 -13.59
C SER A 363 23.85 -6.55 -12.86
N LYS A 364 23.37 -6.41 -11.62
CA LYS A 364 22.84 -7.47 -10.78
C LYS A 364 21.35 -7.35 -10.53
N ALA A 365 20.74 -6.31 -11.11
CA ALA A 365 19.33 -6.07 -10.97
C ALA A 365 18.50 -7.20 -11.59
N VAL A 366 17.41 -7.52 -10.94
CA VAL A 366 16.43 -8.49 -11.45
C VAL A 366 15.89 -8.04 -12.80
N SER A 367 15.65 -8.99 -13.68
CA SER A 367 14.99 -8.72 -14.96
C SER A 367 13.54 -8.30 -14.72
N LYS A 368 13.07 -7.33 -15.49
CA LYS A 368 11.69 -6.87 -15.43
C LYS A 368 11.05 -6.73 -16.80
N THR A 369 9.76 -6.91 -16.87
CA THR A 369 8.94 -6.77 -18.08
C THR A 369 7.79 -5.83 -17.78
N LEU A 370 7.54 -4.85 -18.66
CA LEU A 370 6.38 -3.97 -18.53
C LEU A 370 5.10 -4.81 -18.62
N PHE A 371 4.22 -4.65 -17.65
CA PHE A 371 2.95 -5.35 -17.57
C PHE A 371 1.77 -4.41 -17.84
N ILE A 372 1.70 -3.26 -17.16
CA ILE A 372 0.64 -2.27 -17.34
C ILE A 372 1.26 -0.87 -17.43
N ASP A 373 0.83 -0.08 -18.42
CA ASP A 373 0.99 1.37 -18.43
C ASP A 373 -0.34 1.99 -18.03
N LEU A 374 -0.41 2.51 -16.79
CA LEU A 374 -1.66 3.02 -16.21
C LEU A 374 -2.18 4.26 -16.95
N VAL A 375 -1.26 5.15 -17.37
CA VAL A 375 -1.66 6.37 -18.10
C VAL A 375 -2.33 6.00 -19.41
N ALA A 376 -1.74 5.05 -20.15
CA ALA A 376 -2.30 4.55 -21.40
C ALA A 376 -3.67 3.86 -21.17
N LYS A 377 -3.76 2.96 -20.19
CA LYS A 377 -4.99 2.22 -19.89
C LYS A 377 -6.14 3.09 -19.41
N LEU A 378 -5.87 4.09 -18.59
CA LEU A 378 -6.86 5.07 -18.17
C LEU A 378 -7.27 5.96 -19.33
N GLY A 379 -6.34 6.31 -20.23
CA GLY A 379 -6.62 7.03 -21.47
C GLY A 379 -7.61 6.31 -22.39
N GLU A 380 -7.54 4.97 -22.51
CA GLU A 380 -8.50 4.14 -23.25
C GLU A 380 -9.94 4.30 -22.72
N LYS A 381 -10.11 4.68 -21.46
CA LYS A 381 -11.40 4.94 -20.79
C LYS A 381 -11.78 6.44 -20.76
N GLY A 382 -11.01 7.30 -21.44
CA GLY A 382 -11.29 8.74 -21.55
C GLY A 382 -10.76 9.58 -20.38
N ILE A 383 -9.90 9.01 -19.52
CA ILE A 383 -9.25 9.74 -18.42
C ILE A 383 -7.96 10.33 -18.94
N SER A 384 -7.89 11.64 -18.99
CA SER A 384 -6.69 12.34 -19.46
C SER A 384 -5.54 12.20 -18.45
N ALA A 385 -4.30 12.28 -18.93
CA ALA A 385 -3.11 12.18 -18.09
C ALA A 385 -3.03 13.26 -16.99
N SER A 386 -3.68 14.42 -17.17
CA SER A 386 -3.80 15.44 -16.12
C SER A 386 -4.82 15.10 -15.02
N GLN A 387 -5.69 14.11 -15.24
CA GLN A 387 -6.65 13.60 -14.27
C GLN A 387 -6.13 12.36 -13.53
N VAL A 388 -5.02 11.78 -13.98
CA VAL A 388 -4.34 10.69 -13.28
C VAL A 388 -3.63 11.26 -12.06
N PRO A 389 -3.87 10.73 -10.84
CA PRO A 389 -3.22 11.25 -9.63
C PRO A 389 -1.70 11.25 -9.71
N ALA A 390 -1.08 12.26 -9.10
CA ALA A 390 0.38 12.37 -9.01
C ALA A 390 0.97 11.18 -8.25
N LYS A 391 0.30 10.77 -7.17
CA LYS A 391 0.68 9.63 -6.33
C LYS A 391 -0.27 8.45 -6.59
N ILE A 392 0.10 7.56 -7.48
CA ILE A 392 -0.46 6.21 -7.61
C ILE A 392 0.45 5.31 -6.76
N GLU A 393 -0.11 4.61 -5.78
CA GLU A 393 0.73 3.93 -4.78
C GLU A 393 0.22 2.51 -4.46
N GLY A 394 -0.74 2.36 -3.54
CA GLY A 394 -1.16 1.06 -3.06
C GLY A 394 -1.73 0.14 -4.14
N MET A 395 -1.33 -1.13 -4.11
CA MET A 395 -1.74 -2.15 -5.09
C MET A 395 -2.03 -3.49 -4.42
N ALA A 396 -3.19 -4.10 -4.71
CA ALA A 396 -3.56 -5.40 -4.19
C ALA A 396 -4.48 -6.18 -5.14
N PHE A 397 -4.28 -7.47 -5.25
CA PHE A 397 -5.29 -8.34 -5.85
C PHE A 397 -6.48 -8.50 -4.89
N GLY A 398 -7.68 -8.61 -5.46
CA GLY A 398 -8.93 -8.88 -4.77
C GLY A 398 -9.58 -10.18 -5.20
N GLN A 399 -10.90 -10.27 -5.04
CA GLN A 399 -11.66 -11.43 -5.52
C GLN A 399 -11.71 -11.48 -7.04
N ASP A 400 -11.62 -12.69 -7.59
CA ASP A 400 -11.86 -12.93 -9.00
C ASP A 400 -13.31 -12.60 -9.38
N VAL A 401 -13.48 -12.18 -10.62
CA VAL A 401 -14.79 -11.89 -11.22
C VAL A 401 -14.91 -12.56 -12.60
N MET A 402 -16.14 -12.75 -13.04
CA MET A 402 -16.39 -13.22 -14.41
C MET A 402 -16.56 -12.03 -15.35
N VAL A 403 -15.70 -11.90 -16.35
CA VAL A 403 -15.82 -10.92 -17.43
C VAL A 403 -16.02 -11.64 -18.74
N ASN A 404 -17.16 -11.46 -19.37
CA ASN A 404 -17.51 -12.14 -20.65
C ASN A 404 -17.28 -13.67 -20.63
N GLY A 405 -17.55 -14.32 -19.49
CA GLY A 405 -17.37 -15.76 -19.33
C GLY A 405 -15.94 -16.22 -19.03
N VAL A 406 -14.98 -15.28 -18.86
CA VAL A 406 -13.58 -15.56 -18.50
C VAL A 406 -13.36 -15.21 -17.03
N ASN A 407 -12.74 -16.14 -16.27
CA ASN A 407 -12.28 -15.84 -14.92
C ASN A 407 -11.19 -14.76 -14.98
N THR A 408 -11.36 -13.70 -14.21
CA THR A 408 -10.52 -12.51 -14.28
C THR A 408 -10.13 -12.09 -12.86
N HIS A 409 -8.84 -12.05 -12.60
CA HIS A 409 -8.28 -11.54 -11.36
C HIS A 409 -8.47 -10.03 -11.31
N THR A 410 -8.94 -9.52 -10.18
CA THR A 410 -9.07 -8.06 -10.00
C THR A 410 -7.82 -7.50 -9.33
N LEU A 411 -7.17 -6.55 -9.99
CA LEU A 411 -6.05 -5.79 -9.43
C LEU A 411 -6.54 -4.39 -9.08
N TYR A 412 -6.60 -4.09 -7.79
CA TYR A 412 -6.97 -2.78 -7.27
C TYR A 412 -5.72 -1.92 -7.12
N ILE A 413 -5.84 -0.66 -7.53
CA ILE A 413 -4.78 0.34 -7.40
C ILE A 413 -5.39 1.59 -6.78
N ALA A 414 -4.72 2.15 -5.77
CA ALA A 414 -5.17 3.30 -5.02
C ALA A 414 -4.21 4.49 -5.20
N ASN A 415 -4.70 5.70 -4.96
CA ASN A 415 -3.85 6.89 -4.87
C ASN A 415 -3.75 7.40 -3.43
N ASP A 416 -2.63 8.01 -3.11
CA ASP A 416 -2.51 8.97 -2.02
C ASP A 416 -2.90 10.37 -2.52
N ASN A 417 -3.73 11.09 -1.75
CA ASN A 417 -4.11 12.48 -2.04
C ASN A 417 -3.38 13.51 -1.17
N ASP A 418 -2.30 13.08 -0.48
CA ASP A 418 -1.47 13.93 0.39
C ASP A 418 -2.24 14.71 1.47
N PHE A 419 -3.44 14.28 1.85
CA PHE A 419 -4.36 15.06 2.71
C PHE A 419 -4.70 16.45 2.12
N LEU A 420 -4.61 16.60 0.80
CA LEU A 420 -4.86 17.84 0.06
C LEU A 420 -6.01 17.69 -0.93
N PRO A 421 -7.24 17.39 -0.47
CA PRO A 421 -8.36 17.09 -1.36
C PRO A 421 -8.75 18.23 -2.30
N SER A 422 -8.43 19.47 -1.93
CA SER A 422 -8.65 20.64 -2.81
C SER A 422 -7.73 20.67 -4.04
N LEU A 423 -6.59 19.98 -4.00
CA LEU A 423 -5.59 19.92 -5.07
C LEU A 423 -5.55 18.54 -5.74
N ALA A 424 -5.43 17.48 -4.96
CA ALA A 424 -5.29 16.10 -5.43
C ALA A 424 -6.63 15.37 -5.59
N GLY A 425 -7.73 15.96 -5.10
CA GLY A 425 -9.06 15.39 -5.20
C GLY A 425 -9.36 14.28 -4.20
N ASP A 426 -10.28 13.41 -4.58
CA ASP A 426 -10.74 12.28 -3.77
C ASP A 426 -9.70 11.15 -3.69
N ASN A 427 -9.86 10.30 -2.66
CA ASN A 427 -9.18 9.01 -2.60
C ASN A 427 -9.81 8.08 -3.65
N LYS A 428 -9.07 7.77 -4.71
CA LYS A 428 -9.54 7.00 -5.88
C LYS A 428 -9.04 5.57 -5.84
N PHE A 429 -9.86 4.68 -6.36
CA PHE A 429 -9.56 3.26 -6.51
C PHE A 429 -9.87 2.84 -7.95
N TYR A 430 -8.89 2.25 -8.61
CA TYR A 430 -8.97 1.73 -9.96
C TYR A 430 -8.96 0.20 -9.90
N VAL A 431 -9.84 -0.46 -10.62
CA VAL A 431 -9.89 -1.93 -10.70
C VAL A 431 -9.51 -2.34 -12.11
N PHE A 432 -8.45 -3.10 -12.22
CA PHE A 432 -7.99 -3.70 -13.47
C PHE A 432 -8.34 -5.17 -13.52
N GLY A 433 -8.80 -5.65 -14.66
CA GLY A 433 -8.99 -7.06 -14.94
C GLY A 433 -7.71 -7.66 -15.54
N VAL A 434 -7.23 -8.73 -14.94
CA VAL A 434 -6.03 -9.47 -15.33
C VAL A 434 -6.41 -10.93 -15.52
N THR A 435 -6.14 -11.50 -16.70
CA THR A 435 -6.37 -12.92 -16.97
C THR A 435 -5.08 -13.73 -16.88
N ASP A 436 -5.19 -15.05 -16.68
CA ASP A 436 -4.03 -15.96 -16.79
C ASP A 436 -3.31 -15.81 -18.14
N ALA A 437 -4.06 -15.55 -19.20
CA ALA A 437 -3.50 -15.31 -20.52
C ALA A 437 -2.67 -14.01 -20.58
N ASP A 438 -3.04 -12.96 -19.83
CA ASP A 438 -2.25 -11.73 -19.74
C ASP A 438 -0.96 -11.95 -18.95
N LEU A 439 -1.04 -12.69 -17.86
CA LEU A 439 0.13 -13.06 -17.06
C LEU A 439 1.11 -13.93 -17.86
N ALA A 440 0.60 -14.89 -18.62
CA ALA A 440 1.41 -15.77 -19.47
C ALA A 440 2.23 -14.99 -20.52
N LYS A 441 1.74 -13.83 -21.03
CA LYS A 441 2.46 -12.97 -21.98
C LYS A 441 3.77 -12.41 -21.38
N VAL A 442 3.82 -12.24 -20.07
CA VAL A 442 5.00 -11.77 -19.34
C VAL A 442 5.71 -12.88 -18.57
N GLY A 443 5.37 -14.13 -18.84
CA GLY A 443 5.96 -15.32 -18.20
C GLY A 443 5.65 -15.38 -16.69
N ALA A 444 4.43 -15.02 -16.32
CA ALA A 444 3.98 -15.03 -14.93
C ALA A 444 2.79 -15.98 -14.72
N THR A 445 2.57 -16.36 -13.46
CA THR A 445 1.38 -17.05 -12.97
C THR A 445 0.88 -16.36 -11.73
N TYR A 446 -0.41 -16.50 -11.41
CA TYR A 446 -0.98 -15.95 -10.19
C TYR A 446 -1.43 -17.06 -9.23
N THR A 447 -1.11 -16.86 -7.97
CA THR A 447 -1.59 -17.67 -6.83
C THR A 447 -2.21 -16.72 -5.82
N ALA A 448 -3.51 -16.86 -5.59
CA ALA A 448 -4.20 -16.02 -4.62
C ALA A 448 -3.71 -16.31 -3.19
N GLN A 449 -3.60 -15.27 -2.39
CA GLN A 449 -3.36 -15.42 -0.95
C GLN A 449 -4.54 -16.14 -0.30
N ALA A 450 -4.27 -17.17 0.50
CA ALA A 450 -5.30 -17.90 1.24
C ALA A 450 -5.67 -17.15 2.52
N LEU A 451 -6.70 -16.33 2.46
CA LEU A 451 -7.28 -15.67 3.64
C LEU A 451 -8.50 -16.44 4.16
N PRO A 452 -8.75 -16.44 5.48
CA PRO A 452 -9.97 -17.02 6.02
C PRO A 452 -11.19 -16.34 5.41
N ALA A 453 -12.23 -17.12 5.11
CA ALA A 453 -13.50 -16.55 4.68
C ALA A 453 -13.98 -15.52 5.72
N VAL A 454 -14.26 -14.30 5.29
CA VAL A 454 -14.93 -13.30 6.15
C VAL A 454 -16.38 -13.73 6.24
N PRO A 455 -16.89 -14.16 7.44
CA PRO A 455 -18.29 -14.56 7.57
C PRO A 455 -19.18 -13.36 7.22
N GLU A 456 -20.11 -13.55 6.30
CA GLU A 456 -21.06 -12.50 5.95
C GLU A 456 -21.95 -12.16 7.16
N PRO A 457 -22.45 -10.91 7.26
CA PRO A 457 -23.34 -10.51 8.37
C PRO A 457 -24.54 -11.45 8.53
N GLU A 458 -25.02 -12.01 7.43
CA GLU A 458 -26.11 -13.00 7.43
C GLU A 458 -25.72 -14.29 8.14
N THR A 459 -24.47 -14.71 8.08
CA THR A 459 -23.95 -15.90 8.78
C THR A 459 -24.01 -15.69 10.30
N TYR A 460 -23.64 -14.50 10.79
CA TYR A 460 -23.76 -14.17 12.22
C TYR A 460 -25.22 -14.07 12.68
N ALA A 461 -26.09 -13.51 11.82
CA ALA A 461 -27.53 -13.45 12.10
C ALA A 461 -28.15 -14.87 12.19
N MET A 462 -27.77 -15.76 11.24
CA MET A 462 -28.23 -17.16 11.26
C MET A 462 -27.66 -17.94 12.45
N MET A 463 -26.40 -17.74 12.83
CA MET A 463 -25.83 -18.32 14.04
C MET A 463 -26.54 -17.82 15.31
N GLY A 464 -26.83 -16.51 15.39
CA GLY A 464 -27.58 -15.91 16.48
C GLY A 464 -28.98 -16.47 16.60
N LEU A 465 -29.72 -16.60 15.49
CA LEU A 465 -31.04 -17.24 15.43
C LEU A 465 -30.96 -18.71 15.79
N GLY A 466 -29.96 -19.45 15.33
CA GLY A 466 -29.75 -20.85 15.70
C GLY A 466 -29.53 -21.04 17.20
N MET A 467 -28.69 -20.19 17.83
CA MET A 467 -28.48 -20.23 19.29
C MET A 467 -29.72 -19.83 20.07
N LEU A 468 -30.53 -18.88 19.62
CA LEU A 468 -31.79 -18.52 20.22
C LEU A 468 -32.80 -19.66 20.15
N MET A 469 -32.90 -20.38 19.04
CA MET A 469 -33.76 -21.56 18.87
C MET A 469 -33.33 -22.72 19.79
N LEU A 470 -32.01 -22.97 19.88
CA LEU A 470 -31.49 -24.00 20.82
C LEU A 470 -31.77 -23.64 22.26
N GLY A 471 -31.61 -22.37 22.64
CA GLY A 471 -31.98 -21.88 23.99
C GLY A 471 -33.48 -22.02 24.32
N ALA A 472 -34.35 -21.74 23.33
CA ALA A 472 -35.78 -21.91 23.48
C ALA A 472 -36.20 -23.40 23.61
N MET A 473 -35.57 -24.31 22.86
CA MET A 473 -35.80 -25.74 22.96
C MET A 473 -35.31 -26.32 24.30
N ALA A 474 -34.15 -25.85 24.80
CA ALA A 474 -33.65 -26.25 26.12
C ALA A 474 -34.57 -25.82 27.28
N ARG A 475 -35.23 -24.65 27.16
CA ARG A 475 -36.23 -24.18 28.15
C ARG A 475 -37.54 -24.97 28.13
N ARG A 476 -37.92 -25.57 27.00
CA ARG A 476 -39.14 -26.40 26.89
C ARG A 476 -38.96 -27.82 27.42
N ARG A 477 -37.75 -28.24 27.75
CA ARG A 477 -37.42 -29.57 28.31
C ARG A 477 -37.25 -29.56 29.85
N LYS A 478 -37.42 -28.42 30.47
CA LYS A 478 -37.58 -28.27 31.93
C LYS A 478 -39.05 -27.96 32.25
#